data_8dc7127a44d84b9ca61bdc3722fbfd06
#
_entry.id   8dc7127a44d84b9ca61bdc3722fbfd06
#
_cell.length_a   1.000
_cell.length_b   1.000
_cell.length_c   1.000
_cell.angle_alpha   90.00
_cell.angle_beta   90.00
_cell.angle_gamma   90.00
#
_symmetry.space_group_name_H-M   'P 1'
#
loop_
_entity.id
_entity.type
_entity.pdbx_description
1 polymer ?
#
loop_
_entity_poly.entity_id
_entity_poly.type
_entity_poly.pdbx_seq_one_letter_code
_entity_poly.pdbx_strand_id
1 'polypeptide(L)'
;MTVSYTPPVDTSQFMPHKPPMLLVDRIIKFDDALKSSVIETIVRPDSLFVNSDGILEETALIEMMAQAAAAQHGFNLARKDQTEEKGFIVGIRKFSVLKKVCTGQSLNIEVRLGPEIESLSVVFCTVKHNTEEIASAELTVWHG
;
A
#
# COMPACT_ATOMS: atom_id res chain seq x y z
N MET A 1 15.64 -5.54 -24.19
CA MET A 1 15.88 -6.27 -22.93
C MET A 1 14.57 -6.39 -22.17
N THR A 2 14.20 -7.59 -21.81
CA THR A 2 12.96 -7.82 -21.07
C THR A 2 13.22 -7.63 -19.59
N VAL A 3 12.52 -6.69 -18.97
CA VAL A 3 12.59 -6.51 -17.52
C VAL A 3 11.61 -7.48 -16.88
N SER A 4 12.10 -8.30 -15.95
CA SER A 4 11.24 -9.22 -15.21
C SER A 4 10.68 -8.50 -13.99
N TYR A 5 9.36 -8.49 -13.87
CA TYR A 5 8.67 -7.91 -12.73
C TYR A 5 8.15 -9.04 -11.83
N THR A 6 9.07 -9.83 -11.32
CA THR A 6 8.73 -10.94 -10.44
C THR A 6 8.95 -10.53 -8.98
N PRO A 7 7.91 -10.53 -8.14
CA PRO A 7 8.10 -10.23 -6.71
C PRO A 7 9.07 -11.21 -6.03
N PRO A 8 9.85 -10.76 -5.02
CA PRO A 8 9.75 -9.44 -4.38
C PRO A 8 10.46 -8.33 -5.16
N VAL A 9 9.85 -7.15 -5.20
CA VAL A 9 10.41 -5.97 -5.85
C VAL A 9 10.24 -4.75 -4.95
N ASP A 10 11.19 -3.82 -5.01
CA ASP A 10 11.12 -2.58 -4.21
C ASP A 10 10.01 -1.67 -4.71
N THR A 11 9.21 -1.16 -3.77
CA THR A 11 8.12 -0.23 -4.10
C THR A 11 8.64 1.08 -4.69
N SER A 12 9.83 1.50 -4.32
CA SER A 12 10.42 2.77 -4.77
C SER A 12 10.53 2.89 -6.28
N GLN A 13 10.54 1.75 -7.01
CA GLN A 13 10.58 1.71 -8.46
C GLN A 13 9.26 2.12 -9.11
N PHE A 14 8.16 2.09 -8.36
CA PHE A 14 6.80 2.23 -8.89
C PHE A 14 6.03 3.40 -8.27
N MET A 15 6.70 4.23 -7.48
CA MET A 15 6.05 5.27 -6.70
C MET A 15 6.83 6.59 -6.79
N PRO A 16 6.12 7.73 -6.76
CA PRO A 16 6.79 9.03 -6.67
C PRO A 16 7.38 9.33 -5.29
N HIS A 17 6.90 8.62 -4.26
CA HIS A 17 7.34 8.84 -2.88
C HIS A 17 8.81 8.48 -2.68
N LYS A 18 9.48 9.28 -1.85
CA LYS A 18 10.88 9.08 -1.46
C LYS A 18 10.99 9.05 0.06
N PRO A 19 12.02 8.39 0.62
CA PRO A 19 12.28 8.51 2.05
C PRO A 19 12.49 9.98 2.44
N PRO A 20 12.02 10.43 3.60
CA PRO A 20 11.35 9.66 4.67
C PRO A 20 9.85 9.49 4.49
N MET A 21 9.26 10.00 3.41
CA MET A 21 7.81 9.93 3.18
C MET A 21 7.35 8.58 2.63
N LEU A 22 8.25 7.79 2.05
CA LEU A 22 7.94 6.45 1.57
C LEU A 22 7.83 5.50 2.76
N LEU A 23 6.64 4.95 2.98
CA LEU A 23 6.32 4.12 4.14
C LEU A 23 6.18 2.64 3.84
N VAL A 24 6.25 2.24 2.58
CA VAL A 24 6.12 0.83 2.17
C VAL A 24 7.40 0.38 1.47
N ASP A 25 7.80 -0.87 1.70
CA ASP A 25 9.13 -1.32 1.30
C ASP A 25 9.14 -2.16 0.03
N ARG A 26 8.38 -3.26 0.01
CA ARG A 26 8.45 -4.23 -1.10
C ARG A 26 7.10 -4.81 -1.43
N ILE A 27 6.89 -5.07 -2.72
CA ILE A 27 5.78 -5.91 -3.17
C ILE A 27 6.29 -7.35 -3.10
N ILE A 28 5.70 -8.17 -2.23
CA ILE A 28 6.15 -9.54 -2.03
C ILE A 28 5.27 -10.56 -2.75
N LYS A 29 4.07 -10.15 -3.18
CA LYS A 29 3.16 -11.02 -3.91
C LYS A 29 2.25 -10.18 -4.79
N PHE A 30 1.97 -10.68 -5.99
CA PHE A 30 1.05 -10.05 -6.93
C PHE A 30 0.27 -11.14 -7.67
N ASP A 31 -1.04 -11.01 -7.69
CA ASP A 31 -1.94 -11.91 -8.42
C ASP A 31 -2.72 -11.11 -9.46
N ASP A 32 -2.39 -11.34 -10.73
CA ASP A 32 -3.00 -10.59 -11.84
C ASP A 32 -4.48 -10.94 -12.02
N ALA A 33 -4.85 -12.20 -11.82
CA ALA A 33 -6.23 -12.65 -11.98
C ALA A 33 -7.16 -12.02 -10.95
N LEU A 34 -6.69 -11.92 -9.71
CA LEU A 34 -7.45 -11.34 -8.60
C LEU A 34 -7.22 -9.84 -8.44
N LYS A 35 -6.26 -9.29 -9.18
CA LYS A 35 -5.82 -7.89 -9.05
C LYS A 35 -5.53 -7.55 -7.60
N SER A 36 -4.76 -8.40 -6.96
CA SER A 36 -4.40 -8.28 -5.56
C SER A 36 -2.89 -8.38 -5.37
N SER A 37 -2.42 -7.82 -4.28
CA SER A 37 -1.00 -7.84 -3.94
C SER A 37 -0.82 -7.82 -2.43
N VAL A 38 0.39 -8.19 -1.99
CA VAL A 38 0.81 -8.04 -0.61
C VAL A 38 2.07 -7.18 -0.61
N ILE A 39 2.01 -6.10 0.13
CA ILE A 39 3.12 -5.16 0.27
C ILE A 39 3.65 -5.24 1.70
N GLU A 40 4.96 -5.42 1.82
CA GLU A 40 5.62 -5.54 3.12
C GLU A 40 6.24 -4.21 3.52
N THR A 41 6.13 -3.89 4.80
CA THR A 41 6.86 -2.77 5.39
C THR A 41 7.30 -3.10 6.80
N ILE A 42 8.42 -2.51 7.23
CA ILE A 42 8.91 -2.60 8.60
C ILE A 42 8.77 -1.22 9.23
N VAL A 43 8.19 -1.16 10.43
CA VAL A 43 8.03 0.09 11.14
C VAL A 43 9.37 0.48 11.75
N ARG A 44 10.00 1.52 11.23
CA ARG A 44 11.32 1.98 11.66
C ARG A 44 11.21 2.99 12.79
N PRO A 45 12.12 2.96 13.76
CA PRO A 45 12.09 3.89 14.91
C PRO A 45 12.29 5.35 14.50
N ASP A 46 12.95 5.60 13.37
CA ASP A 46 13.18 6.96 12.85
C ASP A 46 12.07 7.46 11.92
N SER A 47 10.98 6.70 11.79
CA SER A 47 9.84 7.13 10.98
C SER A 47 9.24 8.41 11.56
N LEU A 48 8.82 9.32 10.67
CA LEU A 48 8.15 10.56 11.03
C LEU A 48 6.83 10.34 11.78
N PHE A 49 6.25 9.14 11.65
CA PHE A 49 4.94 8.81 12.18
C PHE A 49 4.99 7.96 13.44
N VAL A 50 6.18 7.74 13.99
CA VAL A 50 6.35 7.03 15.26
C VAL A 50 6.51 8.06 16.36
N ASN A 51 5.71 7.91 17.43
CA ASN A 51 5.77 8.82 18.57
C ASN A 51 6.92 8.47 19.52
N SER A 52 7.07 9.26 20.62
CA SER A 52 8.14 9.08 21.58
C SER A 52 8.07 7.75 22.34
N ASP A 53 6.92 7.09 22.37
CA ASP A 53 6.73 5.78 22.99
C ASP A 53 7.03 4.62 22.03
N GLY A 54 7.47 4.91 20.81
CA GLY A 54 7.75 3.89 19.81
C GLY A 54 6.49 3.33 19.17
N ILE A 55 5.38 4.06 19.21
CA ILE A 55 4.10 3.62 18.65
C ILE A 55 3.83 4.40 17.38
N LEU A 56 3.43 3.66 16.32
CA LEU A 56 3.04 4.26 15.06
C LEU A 56 1.68 4.94 15.22
N GLU A 57 1.60 6.17 14.73
CA GLU A 57 0.33 6.90 14.74
C GLU A 57 -0.68 6.24 13.79
N GLU A 58 -1.95 6.19 14.20
CA GLU A 58 -2.99 5.50 13.44
C GLU A 58 -3.18 6.08 12.05
N THR A 59 -3.02 7.40 11.89
CA THR A 59 -3.14 8.05 10.59
C THR A 59 -2.09 7.56 9.59
N ALA A 60 -0.94 7.09 10.09
CA ALA A 60 0.09 6.51 9.22
C ALA A 60 -0.37 5.21 8.54
N LEU A 61 -1.28 4.49 9.18
CA LEU A 61 -1.85 3.27 8.58
C LEU A 61 -2.66 3.59 7.33
N ILE A 62 -3.38 4.72 7.34
CA ILE A 62 -4.10 5.19 6.15
C ILE A 62 -3.09 5.50 5.04
N GLU A 63 -2.04 6.23 5.37
CA GLU A 63 -1.00 6.58 4.39
C GLU A 63 -0.31 5.34 3.84
N MET A 64 -0.01 4.36 4.69
CA MET A 64 0.57 3.08 4.26
C MET A 64 -0.34 2.33 3.29
N MET A 65 -1.64 2.27 3.59
CA MET A 65 -2.61 1.63 2.70
C MET A 65 -2.71 2.37 1.37
N ALA A 66 -2.72 3.70 1.40
CA ALA A 66 -2.73 4.52 0.20
C ALA A 66 -1.48 4.28 -0.66
N GLN A 67 -0.30 4.24 -0.03
CA GLN A 67 0.96 3.96 -0.72
C GLN A 67 1.00 2.55 -1.27
N ALA A 68 0.47 1.58 -0.53
CA ALA A 68 0.40 0.19 -0.99
C ALA A 68 -0.48 0.07 -2.24
N ALA A 69 -1.61 0.76 -2.26
CA ALA A 69 -2.49 0.81 -3.44
C ALA A 69 -1.77 1.45 -4.63
N ALA A 70 -1.03 2.55 -4.39
CA ALA A 70 -0.25 3.22 -5.43
C ALA A 70 0.86 2.31 -5.96
N ALA A 71 1.52 1.56 -5.08
CA ALA A 71 2.58 0.62 -5.48
C ALA A 71 2.02 -0.49 -6.38
N GLN A 72 0.87 -1.05 -6.03
CA GLN A 72 0.22 -2.06 -6.86
C GLN A 72 -0.12 -1.49 -8.23
N HIS A 73 -0.70 -0.31 -8.28
CA HIS A 73 -1.07 0.34 -9.53
C HIS A 73 0.16 0.60 -10.42
N GLY A 74 1.20 1.20 -9.84
CA GLY A 74 2.44 1.47 -10.55
C GLY A 74 3.14 0.21 -11.06
N PHE A 75 3.17 -0.84 -10.24
CA PHE A 75 3.72 -2.13 -10.63
C PHE A 75 2.95 -2.73 -11.82
N ASN A 76 1.61 -2.69 -11.76
CA ASN A 76 0.77 -3.22 -12.82
C ASN A 76 0.97 -2.47 -14.14
N LEU A 77 1.07 -1.14 -14.09
CA LEU A 77 1.34 -0.32 -15.28
C LEU A 77 2.71 -0.64 -15.86
N ALA A 78 3.74 -0.70 -15.03
CA ALA A 78 5.11 -0.99 -15.47
C ALA A 78 5.23 -2.37 -16.11
N ARG A 79 4.56 -3.36 -15.51
CA ARG A 79 4.54 -4.73 -16.03
C ARG A 79 3.90 -4.82 -17.40
N LYS A 80 2.94 -3.94 -17.71
CA LYS A 80 2.24 -3.89 -19.00
C LYS A 80 2.85 -2.87 -19.96
N ASP A 81 3.99 -2.27 -19.59
CA ASP A 81 4.66 -1.23 -20.36
C ASP A 81 3.71 -0.07 -20.71
N GLN A 82 2.89 0.32 -19.75
CA GLN A 82 1.94 1.44 -19.88
C GLN A 82 2.48 2.69 -19.20
N THR A 83 2.10 3.85 -19.72
CA THR A 83 2.45 5.12 -19.11
C THR A 83 1.68 5.33 -17.83
N GLU A 84 2.31 6.03 -16.89
CA GLU A 84 1.73 6.31 -15.60
C GLU A 84 0.49 7.19 -15.72
N GLU A 85 -0.62 6.71 -15.16
CA GLU A 85 -1.81 7.50 -14.96
C GLU A 85 -1.82 8.02 -13.54
N LYS A 86 -2.21 9.28 -13.35
CA LYS A 86 -2.35 9.83 -12.01
C LYS A 86 -3.64 9.34 -11.39
N GLY A 87 -3.52 8.79 -10.18
CA GLY A 87 -4.64 8.40 -9.37
C GLY A 87 -4.69 9.26 -8.10
N PHE A 88 -5.87 9.65 -7.70
CA PHE A 88 -6.10 10.44 -6.49
C PHE A 88 -7.09 9.74 -5.59
N ILE A 89 -6.78 9.67 -4.30
CA ILE A 89 -7.71 9.16 -3.31
C ILE A 89 -8.73 10.26 -3.03
N VAL A 90 -9.99 9.97 -3.31
CA VAL A 90 -11.09 10.92 -3.13
C VAL A 90 -12.01 10.52 -1.99
N GLY A 91 -11.79 9.36 -1.38
CA GLY A 91 -12.58 8.92 -0.25
C GLY A 91 -11.95 7.76 0.50
N ILE A 92 -12.23 7.71 1.78
CA ILE A 92 -11.81 6.62 2.67
C ILE A 92 -13.04 6.22 3.45
N ARG A 93 -13.36 4.93 3.41
CA ARG A 93 -14.53 4.38 4.10
C ARG A 93 -14.12 3.23 5.00
N LYS A 94 -14.89 3.03 6.06
CA LYS A 94 -14.76 1.87 6.95
C LYS A 94 -13.34 1.69 7.48
N PHE A 95 -12.65 2.81 7.74
CA PHE A 95 -11.35 2.75 8.39
C PHE A 95 -11.51 2.24 9.81
N SER A 96 -10.80 1.17 10.11
CA SER A 96 -10.86 0.52 11.43
C SER A 96 -9.45 0.13 11.86
N VAL A 97 -9.11 0.43 13.10
CA VAL A 97 -7.85 0.02 13.71
C VAL A 97 -8.18 -0.86 14.91
N LEU A 98 -7.66 -2.08 14.90
CA LEU A 98 -7.89 -3.07 15.94
C LEU A 98 -6.78 -3.12 16.98
N LYS A 99 -5.54 -2.81 16.57
CA LYS A 99 -4.38 -2.91 17.43
C LYS A 99 -3.36 -1.82 17.15
N LYS A 100 -2.59 -1.47 18.17
CA LYS A 100 -1.48 -0.54 18.04
C LYS A 100 -0.29 -1.24 17.36
N VAL A 101 0.50 -0.45 16.64
CA VAL A 101 1.70 -0.92 15.95
C VAL A 101 2.91 -0.25 16.59
N CYS A 102 3.92 -1.05 16.89
CA CYS A 102 5.17 -0.60 17.49
C CYS A 102 6.32 -0.69 16.52
N THR A 103 7.39 0.05 16.80
CA THR A 103 8.63 -0.03 16.03
C THR A 103 9.16 -1.47 16.01
N GLY A 104 9.77 -1.84 14.90
CA GLY A 104 10.32 -3.17 14.69
C GLY A 104 9.36 -4.20 14.16
N GLN A 105 8.05 -3.92 14.19
CA GLN A 105 7.07 -4.84 13.64
C GLN A 105 7.08 -4.82 12.12
N SER A 106 7.00 -6.00 11.53
CA SER A 106 6.84 -6.17 10.08
C SER A 106 5.34 -6.28 9.78
N LEU A 107 4.88 -5.47 8.85
CA LEU A 107 3.48 -5.44 8.45
C LEU A 107 3.34 -5.92 7.02
N ASN A 108 2.26 -6.66 6.75
CA ASN A 108 1.84 -7.01 5.41
C ASN A 108 0.55 -6.27 5.09
N ILE A 109 0.56 -5.51 4.01
CA ILE A 109 -0.61 -4.78 3.55
C ILE A 109 -1.16 -5.53 2.36
N GLU A 110 -2.35 -6.10 2.52
CA GLU A 110 -3.06 -6.78 1.44
C GLU A 110 -3.90 -5.76 0.72
N VAL A 111 -3.72 -5.69 -0.60
CA VAL A 111 -4.43 -4.75 -1.46
C VAL A 111 -5.19 -5.53 -2.51
N ARG A 112 -6.47 -5.26 -2.66
CA ARG A 112 -7.30 -5.90 -3.69
C ARG A 112 -8.13 -4.84 -4.39
N LEU A 113 -8.03 -4.80 -5.71
CA LEU A 113 -8.84 -3.93 -6.53
C LEU A 113 -10.29 -4.47 -6.56
N GLY A 114 -11.22 -3.61 -6.21
CA GLY A 114 -12.65 -3.90 -6.22
C GLY A 114 -13.32 -3.33 -7.46
N PRO A 115 -14.63 -3.01 -7.34
CA PRO A 115 -15.40 -2.51 -8.48
C PRO A 115 -14.83 -1.23 -9.05
N GLU A 116 -14.90 -1.11 -10.38
CA GLU A 116 -14.56 0.09 -11.13
C GLU A 116 -15.80 0.59 -11.84
N ILE A 117 -16.12 1.86 -11.68
CA ILE A 117 -17.22 2.53 -12.37
C ILE A 117 -16.67 3.82 -12.95
N GLU A 118 -16.61 3.87 -14.30
CA GLU A 118 -16.05 5.01 -15.04
C GLU A 118 -14.62 5.30 -14.58
N SER A 119 -14.37 6.48 -14.01
CA SER A 119 -13.04 6.89 -13.54
C SER A 119 -12.80 6.61 -12.06
N LEU A 120 -13.73 5.92 -11.39
CA LEU A 120 -13.62 5.60 -9.97
C LEU A 120 -13.36 4.12 -9.76
N SER A 121 -12.43 3.81 -8.85
CA SER A 121 -12.13 2.44 -8.42
C SER A 121 -12.21 2.36 -6.91
N VAL A 122 -12.70 1.24 -6.41
CA VAL A 122 -12.64 0.92 -4.97
C VAL A 122 -11.48 -0.04 -4.75
N VAL A 123 -10.68 0.25 -3.74
CA VAL A 123 -9.53 -0.58 -3.36
C VAL A 123 -9.70 -1.01 -1.91
N PHE A 124 -9.67 -2.31 -1.67
CA PHE A 124 -9.78 -2.88 -0.32
C PHE A 124 -8.38 -3.13 0.23
N CYS A 125 -8.10 -2.57 1.41
CA CYS A 125 -6.80 -2.70 2.06
C CYS A 125 -6.95 -3.28 3.46
N THR A 126 -6.06 -4.22 3.80
CA THR A 126 -5.98 -4.81 5.13
C THR A 126 -4.53 -4.87 5.55
N VAL A 127 -4.23 -4.35 6.74
CA VAL A 127 -2.89 -4.39 7.33
C VAL A 127 -2.85 -5.54 8.33
N LYS A 128 -1.84 -6.40 8.20
CA LYS A 128 -1.64 -7.54 9.09
C LYS A 128 -0.24 -7.55 9.68
N HIS A 129 -0.15 -7.98 10.93
CA HIS A 129 1.11 -8.34 11.58
C HIS A 129 1.06 -9.86 11.79
N ASN A 130 1.95 -10.59 11.12
CA ASN A 130 1.85 -12.04 10.98
C ASN A 130 0.49 -12.40 10.33
N THR A 131 -0.37 -13.14 11.00
CA THR A 131 -1.69 -13.48 10.47
C THR A 131 -2.81 -12.64 11.10
N GLU A 132 -2.46 -11.71 11.99
CA GLU A 132 -3.41 -10.94 12.76
C GLU A 132 -3.75 -9.63 12.07
N GLU A 133 -5.04 -9.34 11.91
CA GLU A 133 -5.49 -8.09 11.32
C GLU A 133 -5.26 -6.93 12.31
N ILE A 134 -4.61 -5.89 11.81
CA ILE A 134 -4.28 -4.67 12.57
C ILE A 134 -5.25 -3.56 12.18
N ALA A 135 -5.50 -3.37 10.90
CA ALA A 135 -6.32 -2.29 10.39
C ALA A 135 -6.87 -2.64 9.01
N SER A 136 -7.93 -1.96 8.62
CA SER A 136 -8.49 -2.10 7.29
C SER A 136 -9.17 -0.81 6.84
N ALA A 137 -9.34 -0.65 5.54
CA ALA A 137 -10.07 0.48 4.97
C ALA A 137 -10.49 0.16 3.53
N GLU A 138 -11.50 0.90 3.05
CA GLU A 138 -11.84 0.95 1.64
C GLU A 138 -11.42 2.32 1.12
N LEU A 139 -10.63 2.33 0.05
CA LEU A 139 -10.19 3.56 -0.60
C LEU A 139 -10.96 3.73 -1.89
N THR A 140 -11.43 4.94 -2.15
CA THR A 140 -11.98 5.30 -3.46
C THR A 140 -10.94 6.13 -4.18
N VAL A 141 -10.56 5.68 -5.37
CA VAL A 141 -9.50 6.29 -6.18
C VAL A 141 -10.11 6.80 -7.48
N TRP A 142 -9.81 8.05 -7.81
CA TRP A 142 -10.17 8.65 -9.09
C TRP A 142 -8.96 8.61 -10.03
N HIS A 143 -9.18 8.18 -11.26
CA HIS A 143 -8.16 8.15 -12.30
C HIS A 143 -8.50 9.20 -13.37
N GLY A 144 -7.60 10.14 -13.52
CA GLY A 144 -7.76 11.23 -14.46
C GLY A 144 -7.00 11.06 -15.76
#